data_ad0a260ee547654043f677fba2d5ca40
#
_entry.id   ad0a260ee547654043f677fba2d5ca40
#
_cell.length_a   1.000
_cell.length_b   1.000
_cell.length_c   1.000
_cell.angle_alpha   90.00
_cell.angle_beta   90.00
_cell.angle_gamma   90.00
#
_symmetry.space_group_name_H-M   'P 1'
#
loop_
_entity.id
_entity.type
_entity.pdbx_description
1 polymer ?
#
loop_
_entity_poly.entity_id
_entity_poly.type
_entity_poly.pdbx_seq_one_letter_code
_entity_poly.pdbx_strand_id
1 'polypeptide(L)'
;IYAIVLSTFIYTSGYYVWVGSSPIRFKDESFQSGIASESVNASGPTFIDYDDDGDIDIYVVTEFHGEGQGNRLFENQGNRIFIDVAELRGVDNENALGRGASWGDYDNDGDMDLAISNLPPTDKSTHIPTTLYKNLLKETGEPNFQNVTREAQLFRKGNENDLKIGGIGDTGAGIAWAD
;
A
#
# COMPACT_ATOMS: atom_id res chain seq x y z
N ILE A 1 -16.93 -39.13 -20.08
CA ILE A 1 -17.52 -38.15 -21.02
C ILE A 1 -16.54 -37.01 -21.10
N TYR A 2 -15.82 -36.90 -22.21
CA TYR A 2 -14.87 -35.79 -22.46
C TYR A 2 -15.67 -34.65 -23.09
N ALA A 3 -15.70 -33.51 -22.42
CA ALA A 3 -16.20 -32.27 -23.00
C ALA A 3 -15.06 -31.59 -23.77
N ILE A 4 -15.19 -31.47 -25.07
CA ILE A 4 -14.30 -30.64 -25.89
C ILE A 4 -14.77 -29.21 -25.74
N VAL A 5 -13.95 -28.38 -25.10
CA VAL A 5 -14.17 -26.93 -25.03
C VAL A 5 -13.58 -26.32 -26.29
N LEU A 6 -14.42 -25.98 -27.24
CA LEU A 6 -14.05 -25.11 -28.36
C LEU A 6 -14.01 -23.66 -27.83
N SER A 7 -12.81 -23.12 -27.64
CA SER A 7 -12.61 -21.72 -27.30
C SER A 7 -12.71 -20.88 -28.58
N THR A 8 -13.87 -20.27 -28.78
CA THR A 8 -13.96 -19.11 -29.68
C THR A 8 -13.48 -17.88 -28.92
N PHE A 9 -12.31 -17.36 -29.29
CA PHE A 9 -11.80 -16.10 -28.80
C PHE A 9 -12.66 -14.96 -29.37
N ILE A 10 -13.60 -14.47 -28.57
CA ILE A 10 -14.16 -13.13 -28.77
C ILE A 10 -13.40 -12.24 -27.77
N TYR A 11 -12.67 -11.27 -28.31
CA TYR A 11 -12.00 -10.24 -27.51
C TYR A 11 -13.07 -9.39 -26.79
N THR A 12 -13.44 -9.80 -25.59
CA THR A 12 -14.04 -8.95 -24.59
C THR A 12 -13.12 -9.02 -23.38
N SER A 13 -12.74 -7.88 -22.84
CA SER A 13 -11.89 -7.69 -21.68
C SER A 13 -12.47 -8.43 -20.46
N GLY A 14 -12.07 -9.68 -20.26
CA GLY A 14 -12.50 -10.49 -19.12
C GLY A 14 -11.68 -11.76 -18.99
N TYR A 15 -11.17 -12.00 -17.79
CA TYR A 15 -10.49 -13.24 -17.42
C TYR A 15 -11.50 -14.24 -16.87
N TYR A 16 -11.34 -15.53 -17.19
CA TYR A 16 -12.21 -16.61 -16.69
C TYR A 16 -11.40 -17.55 -15.81
N VAL A 17 -11.86 -17.78 -14.60
CA VAL A 17 -11.39 -18.83 -13.72
C VAL A 17 -12.51 -19.85 -13.53
N TRP A 18 -12.25 -21.13 -13.77
CA TRP A 18 -13.20 -22.20 -13.54
C TRP A 18 -13.11 -22.67 -12.08
N VAL A 19 -14.21 -22.55 -11.34
CA VAL A 19 -14.38 -23.13 -10.01
C VAL A 19 -15.65 -23.98 -10.03
N GLY A 20 -15.51 -25.29 -10.14
CA GLY A 20 -16.66 -26.19 -10.22
C GLY A 20 -17.47 -26.04 -11.51
N SER A 21 -18.79 -26.01 -11.40
CA SER A 21 -19.72 -26.00 -12.55
C SER A 21 -20.04 -24.60 -13.11
N SER A 22 -19.55 -23.53 -12.49
CA SER A 22 -19.82 -22.15 -12.90
C SER A 22 -18.54 -21.36 -13.11
N PRO A 23 -18.37 -20.66 -14.24
CA PRO A 23 -17.22 -19.78 -14.44
C PRO A 23 -17.33 -18.54 -13.55
N ILE A 24 -16.26 -18.24 -12.80
CA ILE A 24 -16.09 -16.93 -12.18
C ILE A 24 -15.64 -15.97 -13.26
N ARG A 25 -16.33 -14.86 -13.41
CA ARG A 25 -15.99 -13.79 -14.35
C ARG A 25 -15.46 -12.60 -13.58
N PHE A 26 -14.31 -12.11 -14.00
CA PHE A 26 -13.78 -10.83 -13.53
C PHE A 26 -14.08 -9.78 -14.59
N LYS A 27 -14.52 -8.62 -14.14
CA LYS A 27 -14.72 -7.43 -14.97
C LYS A 27 -13.75 -6.37 -14.47
N ASP A 28 -13.04 -5.75 -15.39
CA ASP A 28 -12.23 -4.57 -15.09
C ASP A 28 -13.16 -3.38 -14.88
N GLU A 29 -13.20 -2.85 -13.68
CA GLU A 29 -13.95 -1.67 -13.27
C GLU A 29 -13.04 -0.55 -12.76
N SER A 30 -11.73 -0.67 -12.92
CA SER A 30 -10.75 0.25 -12.34
C SER A 30 -10.99 1.71 -12.72
N PHE A 31 -11.38 1.97 -13.96
CA PHE A 31 -11.69 3.32 -14.39
C PHE A 31 -13.01 3.85 -13.78
N GLN A 32 -14.06 3.02 -13.76
CA GLN A 32 -15.38 3.41 -13.21
C GLN A 32 -15.34 3.56 -11.69
N SER A 33 -14.46 2.81 -11.03
CA SER A 33 -14.30 2.88 -9.57
C SER A 33 -13.43 4.04 -9.09
N GLY A 34 -12.73 4.75 -9.97
CA GLY A 34 -11.82 5.83 -9.62
C GLY A 34 -10.37 5.40 -9.33
N ILE A 35 -10.08 4.08 -9.25
CA ILE A 35 -8.74 3.58 -8.95
C ILE A 35 -7.73 3.87 -10.08
N ALA A 36 -8.17 3.81 -11.34
CA ALA A 36 -7.32 4.04 -12.51
C ALA A 36 -7.42 5.49 -13.02
N SER A 37 -7.54 6.47 -12.14
CA SER A 37 -7.60 7.88 -12.52
C SER A 37 -6.28 8.39 -13.09
N GLU A 38 -5.15 7.80 -12.67
CA GLU A 38 -3.82 8.17 -13.12
C GLU A 38 -2.95 6.92 -13.35
N SER A 39 -1.95 7.04 -14.22
CA SER A 39 -0.97 5.99 -14.42
C SER A 39 0.13 6.09 -13.36
N VAL A 40 0.21 5.10 -12.49
CA VAL A 40 1.24 5.01 -11.45
C VAL A 40 2.03 3.70 -11.59
N ASN A 41 3.33 3.73 -11.29
CA ASN A 41 4.13 2.52 -11.17
C ASN A 41 3.94 1.94 -9.77
N ALA A 42 2.99 1.04 -9.62
CA ALA A 42 2.66 0.43 -8.34
C ALA A 42 3.47 -0.85 -8.09
N SER A 43 4.00 -1.00 -6.89
CA SER A 43 4.71 -2.23 -6.48
C SER A 43 3.83 -3.24 -5.75
N GLY A 44 2.70 -2.85 -5.22
CA GLY A 44 1.74 -3.77 -4.63
C GLY A 44 0.66 -3.09 -3.80
N PRO A 45 -0.59 -3.53 -3.90
CA PRO A 45 -1.66 -3.07 -3.04
C PRO A 45 -1.69 -3.83 -1.72
N THR A 46 -2.13 -3.15 -0.67
CA THR A 46 -2.58 -3.77 0.58
C THR A 46 -4.01 -3.36 0.87
N PHE A 47 -4.75 -4.22 1.56
CA PHE A 47 -6.17 -4.04 1.84
C PHE A 47 -6.36 -3.89 3.34
N ILE A 48 -7.15 -2.90 3.76
CA ILE A 48 -7.37 -2.54 5.15
C ILE A 48 -8.71 -1.77 5.29
N ASP A 49 -9.33 -1.85 6.42
CA ASP A 49 -10.34 -0.93 6.93
C ASP A 49 -9.57 0.01 7.89
N TYR A 50 -9.08 1.16 7.40
CA TYR A 50 -8.16 2.00 8.17
C TYR A 50 -8.89 3.02 9.05
N ASP A 51 -10.16 3.28 8.75
CA ASP A 51 -10.99 4.28 9.43
C ASP A 51 -12.15 3.68 10.24
N ASP A 52 -12.17 2.32 10.34
CA ASP A 52 -13.18 1.55 11.09
C ASP A 52 -14.64 1.80 10.59
N ASP A 53 -14.81 2.11 9.31
CA ASP A 53 -16.15 2.32 8.72
C ASP A 53 -16.82 1.00 8.26
N GLY A 54 -16.07 -0.09 8.20
CA GLY A 54 -16.52 -1.43 7.81
C GLY A 54 -16.35 -1.75 6.33
N ASP A 55 -15.91 -0.81 5.52
CA ASP A 55 -15.56 -1.01 4.12
C ASP A 55 -14.03 -1.21 3.96
N ILE A 56 -13.60 -2.00 3.00
CA ILE A 56 -12.17 -2.26 2.78
C ILE A 56 -11.60 -1.22 1.83
N ASP A 57 -10.53 -0.58 2.27
CA ASP A 57 -9.74 0.39 1.54
C ASP A 57 -8.51 -0.23 0.89
N ILE A 58 -7.86 0.51 0.01
CA ILE A 58 -6.71 0.03 -0.74
C ILE A 58 -5.54 1.02 -0.60
N TYR A 59 -4.46 0.59 0.03
CA TYR A 59 -3.22 1.34 0.00
C TYR A 59 -2.28 0.79 -1.08
N VAL A 60 -1.77 1.67 -1.92
CA VAL A 60 -0.90 1.32 -3.05
C VAL A 60 0.44 2.00 -2.89
N VAL A 61 1.48 1.18 -2.74
CA VAL A 61 2.86 1.65 -2.74
C VAL A 61 3.31 1.89 -4.18
N THR A 62 3.89 3.04 -4.43
CA THR A 62 4.41 3.39 -5.75
C THR A 62 5.93 3.30 -5.78
N GLU A 63 6.45 2.71 -6.86
CA GLU A 63 7.88 2.76 -7.19
C GLU A 63 8.13 4.03 -7.99
N PHE A 64 8.63 5.04 -7.33
CA PHE A 64 8.82 6.32 -7.98
C PHE A 64 9.99 6.36 -8.95
N HIS A 65 9.77 7.03 -10.08
CA HIS A 65 10.80 7.51 -11.00
C HIS A 65 10.46 8.89 -11.59
N GLY A 66 9.93 9.83 -10.79
CA GLY A 66 9.59 11.17 -11.29
C GLY A 66 8.86 12.04 -10.26
N GLU A 67 8.79 13.34 -10.50
CA GLU A 67 8.15 14.29 -9.61
C GLU A 67 6.64 14.01 -9.45
N GLY A 68 6.14 14.06 -8.22
CA GLY A 68 4.71 14.08 -7.93
C GLY A 68 3.98 12.74 -7.85
N GLN A 69 4.71 11.62 -7.75
CA GLN A 69 4.07 10.31 -7.57
C GLN A 69 4.29 9.79 -6.15
N GLY A 70 3.44 10.21 -5.22
CA GLY A 70 3.33 9.60 -3.90
C GLY A 70 2.56 8.29 -3.92
N ASN A 71 2.59 7.57 -2.79
CA ASN A 71 1.72 6.42 -2.57
C ASN A 71 0.25 6.85 -2.61
N ARG A 72 -0.66 5.89 -2.79
CA ARG A 72 -2.10 6.16 -2.86
C ARG A 72 -2.83 5.45 -1.73
N LEU A 73 -3.79 6.12 -1.13
CA LEU A 73 -4.76 5.55 -0.22
C LEU A 73 -6.15 5.76 -0.82
N PHE A 74 -6.69 4.71 -1.38
CA PHE A 74 -8.02 4.72 -1.97
C PHE A 74 -9.04 4.35 -0.91
N GLU A 75 -9.71 5.37 -0.36
CA GLU A 75 -10.82 5.23 0.58
C GLU A 75 -12.08 4.76 -0.15
N ASN A 76 -12.69 3.71 0.35
CA ASN A 76 -13.89 3.11 -0.22
C ASN A 76 -15.13 3.89 0.21
N GLN A 77 -15.78 4.55 -0.73
CA GLN A 77 -16.99 5.35 -0.47
C GLN A 77 -18.26 4.50 -0.56
N GLY A 78 -18.14 3.17 -0.57
CA GLY A 78 -19.23 2.29 -0.91
C GLY A 78 -19.56 2.31 -2.42
N ASN A 79 -20.51 1.45 -2.83
CA ASN A 79 -20.95 1.35 -4.23
C ASN A 79 -19.82 1.16 -5.26
N ARG A 80 -18.67 0.64 -4.87
CA ARG A 80 -17.47 0.43 -5.70
C ARG A 80 -16.82 1.75 -6.17
N ILE A 81 -16.93 2.80 -5.42
CA ILE A 81 -16.29 4.08 -5.68
C ILE A 81 -15.17 4.27 -4.67
N PHE A 82 -14.00 4.65 -5.15
CA PHE A 82 -12.81 4.92 -4.35
C PHE A 82 -12.31 6.33 -4.62
N ILE A 83 -11.84 6.99 -3.58
CA ILE A 83 -11.22 8.32 -3.65
C ILE A 83 -9.82 8.23 -3.08
N ASP A 84 -8.84 8.78 -3.80
CA ASP A 84 -7.49 8.89 -3.28
C ASP A 84 -7.42 9.98 -2.21
N VAL A 85 -7.07 9.59 -1.00
CA VAL A 85 -6.96 10.47 0.18
C VAL A 85 -5.56 10.46 0.79
N ALA A 86 -4.56 9.88 0.12
CA ALA A 86 -3.23 9.71 0.69
C ALA A 86 -2.60 11.03 1.16
N GLU A 87 -2.64 12.07 0.35
CA GLU A 87 -2.14 13.40 0.70
C GLU A 87 -2.95 14.01 1.86
N LEU A 88 -4.28 13.90 1.79
CA LEU A 88 -5.19 14.41 2.84
C LEU A 88 -4.91 13.75 4.20
N ARG A 89 -4.65 12.45 4.21
CA ARG A 89 -4.39 11.67 5.42
C ARG A 89 -2.92 11.68 5.86
N GLY A 90 -2.02 12.22 5.03
CA GLY A 90 -0.59 12.35 5.33
C GLY A 90 0.22 11.08 5.15
N VAL A 91 -0.19 10.18 4.25
CA VAL A 91 0.46 8.88 3.98
C VAL A 91 0.93 8.70 2.54
N ASP A 92 0.99 9.79 1.77
CA ASP A 92 1.45 9.79 0.39
C ASP A 92 2.93 9.42 0.23
N ASN A 93 3.75 9.60 1.29
CA ASN A 93 5.18 9.21 1.29
C ASN A 93 5.96 9.74 0.07
N GLU A 94 5.65 10.96 -0.36
CA GLU A 94 5.96 11.57 -1.65
C GLU A 94 7.44 11.49 -2.09
N ASN A 95 8.37 11.56 -1.14
CA ASN A 95 9.81 11.61 -1.44
C ASN A 95 10.52 10.27 -1.27
N ALA A 96 9.80 9.17 -1.19
CA ALA A 96 10.36 7.86 -0.94
C ALA A 96 10.09 6.87 -2.08
N LEU A 97 11.00 5.92 -2.25
CA LEU A 97 10.84 4.80 -3.17
C LEU A 97 10.25 3.63 -2.39
N GLY A 98 8.93 3.55 -2.32
CA GLY A 98 8.27 2.48 -1.60
C GLY A 98 8.43 1.11 -2.27
N ARG A 99 8.53 0.04 -1.47
CA ARG A 99 8.58 -1.35 -1.95
C ARG A 99 7.46 -2.21 -1.42
N GLY A 100 6.98 -1.91 -0.24
CA GLY A 100 5.91 -2.65 0.37
C GLY A 100 5.34 -1.91 1.57
N ALA A 101 4.12 -2.23 1.90
CA ALA A 101 3.43 -1.71 3.06
C ALA A 101 2.83 -2.85 3.87
N SER A 102 2.69 -2.64 5.16
CA SER A 102 2.05 -3.58 6.08
C SER A 102 1.31 -2.80 7.16
N TRP A 103 0.14 -3.29 7.53
CA TRP A 103 -0.72 -2.71 8.54
C TRP A 103 -0.64 -3.52 9.84
N GLY A 104 -0.68 -2.84 10.97
CA GLY A 104 -0.70 -3.45 12.30
C GLY A 104 -0.86 -2.38 13.37
N ASP A 105 -1.41 -2.75 14.49
CA ASP A 105 -1.59 -1.90 15.67
C ASP A 105 -0.27 -1.90 16.48
N TYR A 106 0.61 -0.89 16.25
CA TYR A 106 1.96 -0.89 16.80
C TYR A 106 2.03 -0.47 18.27
N ASP A 107 1.05 0.28 18.73
CA ASP A 107 0.99 0.79 20.11
C ASP A 107 -0.20 0.27 20.94
N ASN A 108 -0.95 -0.67 20.38
CA ASN A 108 -2.08 -1.38 21.01
C ASN A 108 -3.22 -0.44 21.44
N ASP A 109 -3.51 0.58 20.65
CA ASP A 109 -4.61 1.50 20.89
C ASP A 109 -5.92 1.10 20.18
N GLY A 110 -5.85 0.12 19.29
CA GLY A 110 -6.99 -0.53 18.63
C GLY A 110 -7.34 0.05 17.28
N ASP A 111 -6.48 0.86 16.68
CA ASP A 111 -6.56 1.20 15.25
C ASP A 111 -5.36 0.65 14.46
N MET A 112 -5.42 0.76 13.14
CA MET A 112 -4.41 0.17 12.27
C MET A 112 -3.41 1.22 11.80
N ASP A 113 -2.15 1.01 12.16
CA ASP A 113 -1.01 1.80 11.77
C ASP A 113 -0.38 1.27 10.48
N LEU A 114 0.39 2.11 9.82
CA LEU A 114 0.99 1.81 8.53
C LEU A 114 2.52 1.84 8.59
N ALA A 115 3.15 0.73 8.23
CA ALA A 115 4.59 0.67 8.01
C ALA A 115 4.92 0.50 6.53
N ILE A 116 5.86 1.30 6.02
CA ILE A 116 6.27 1.30 4.61
C ILE A 116 7.78 1.03 4.53
N SER A 117 8.16 0.00 3.79
CA SER A 117 9.56 -0.20 3.44
C SER A 117 9.95 0.65 2.25
N ASN A 118 11.04 1.41 2.38
CA ASN A 118 11.54 2.27 1.34
C ASN A 118 12.90 1.79 0.83
N LEU A 119 13.17 2.00 -0.44
CA LEU A 119 14.48 1.79 -1.03
C LEU A 119 15.37 3.02 -0.78
N PRO A 120 16.68 2.81 -0.67
CA PRO A 120 17.61 3.93 -0.71
C PRO A 120 17.55 4.60 -2.09
N PRO A 121 17.61 5.93 -2.16
CA PRO A 121 17.70 6.63 -3.43
C PRO A 121 18.99 6.26 -4.15
N THR A 122 18.97 6.30 -5.47
CA THR A 122 20.11 5.91 -6.32
C THR A 122 21.31 6.84 -6.15
N ASP A 123 21.07 8.09 -5.75
CA ASP A 123 22.10 9.11 -5.56
C ASP A 123 22.73 9.12 -4.15
N LYS A 124 22.24 8.28 -3.24
CA LYS A 124 22.68 8.17 -1.84
C LYS A 124 22.62 9.46 -1.02
N SER A 125 21.94 10.49 -1.53
CA SER A 125 21.93 11.81 -0.89
C SER A 125 20.98 11.90 0.29
N THR A 126 19.88 11.18 0.24
CA THR A 126 18.87 11.12 1.31
C THR A 126 18.30 9.71 1.41
N HIS A 127 18.68 8.99 2.46
CA HIS A 127 18.05 7.70 2.74
C HIS A 127 16.78 7.95 3.55
N ILE A 128 15.62 7.62 2.98
CA ILE A 128 14.36 7.56 3.70
C ILE A 128 14.18 6.09 4.12
N PRO A 129 14.34 5.81 5.41
CA PRO A 129 14.24 4.44 5.90
C PRO A 129 12.80 3.94 5.82
N THR A 130 12.58 2.71 6.31
CA THR A 130 11.23 2.25 6.65
C THR A 130 10.51 3.32 7.46
N THR A 131 9.34 3.70 7.02
CA THR A 131 8.54 4.76 7.63
C THR A 131 7.40 4.12 8.41
N LEU A 132 7.17 4.57 9.64
CA LEU A 132 6.02 4.20 10.45
C LEU A 132 5.11 5.40 10.61
N TYR A 133 3.86 5.21 10.26
CA TYR A 133 2.79 6.16 10.42
C TYR A 133 1.80 5.64 11.46
N LYS A 134 1.64 6.38 12.55
CA LYS A 134 0.59 6.14 13.54
C LYS A 134 -0.74 6.69 13.03
N ASN A 135 -1.78 5.88 13.06
CA ASN A 135 -3.15 6.33 12.88
C ASN A 135 -3.58 7.11 14.13
N LEU A 136 -4.32 8.16 13.98
CA LEU A 136 -4.82 9.00 15.07
C LEU A 136 -6.33 8.87 15.28
N LEU A 137 -6.93 7.84 14.71
CA LEU A 137 -8.38 7.63 14.75
C LEU A 137 -8.87 7.52 16.21
N LYS A 138 -8.15 6.77 17.05
CA LYS A 138 -8.53 6.58 18.45
C LYS A 138 -8.28 7.81 19.31
N GLU A 139 -7.24 8.60 19.01
CA GLU A 139 -6.95 9.84 19.76
C GLU A 139 -7.84 11.00 19.37
N THR A 140 -8.18 11.13 18.10
CA THR A 140 -8.83 12.34 17.57
C THR A 140 -10.24 12.12 17.05
N GLY A 141 -10.61 10.87 16.77
CA GLY A 141 -11.83 10.52 16.05
C GLY A 141 -11.77 10.74 14.55
N GLU A 142 -10.57 11.10 14.01
CA GLU A 142 -10.33 11.33 12.59
C GLU A 142 -9.15 10.47 12.12
N PRO A 143 -9.27 9.72 11.03
CA PRO A 143 -8.25 8.78 10.57
C PRO A 143 -7.11 9.49 9.83
N ASN A 144 -6.39 10.34 10.53
CA ASN A 144 -5.19 11.02 10.05
C ASN A 144 -3.94 10.29 10.55
N PHE A 145 -2.84 10.40 9.83
CA PHE A 145 -1.61 9.71 10.18
C PHE A 145 -0.49 10.65 10.58
N GLN A 146 0.27 10.25 11.57
CA GLN A 146 1.47 10.93 12.02
C GLN A 146 2.71 10.06 11.76
N ASN A 147 3.72 10.63 11.13
CA ASN A 147 5.01 9.94 11.00
C ASN A 147 5.71 9.87 12.36
N VAL A 148 5.78 8.68 12.92
CA VAL A 148 6.37 8.38 14.24
C VAL A 148 7.65 7.53 14.13
N THR A 149 8.25 7.46 12.96
CA THR A 149 9.44 6.65 12.68
C THR A 149 10.58 6.93 13.66
N ARG A 150 10.77 8.18 14.05
CA ARG A 150 11.82 8.59 15.00
C ARG A 150 11.49 8.22 16.42
N GLU A 151 10.26 8.46 16.82
CA GLU A 151 9.71 8.16 18.15
C GLU A 151 9.74 6.66 18.42
N ALA A 152 9.38 5.87 17.43
CA ALA A 152 9.45 4.41 17.46
C ALA A 152 10.88 3.85 17.38
N GLN A 153 11.91 4.72 17.29
CA GLN A 153 13.32 4.34 17.23
C GLN A 153 13.66 3.36 16.09
N LEU A 154 12.92 3.39 15.01
CA LEU A 154 13.22 2.60 13.82
C LEU A 154 14.49 3.10 13.11
N PHE A 155 15.02 4.24 13.54
CA PHE A 155 16.36 4.70 13.22
C PHE A 155 17.33 4.25 14.28
N ARG A 156 18.36 3.49 13.92
CA ARG A 156 19.56 3.46 14.74
C ARG A 156 20.28 4.80 14.63
N LYS A 157 20.44 5.46 15.78
CA LYS A 157 21.34 6.60 15.94
C LYS A 157 22.77 6.06 15.92
N GLY A 158 23.32 5.84 14.73
CA GLY A 158 24.69 5.40 14.52
C GLY A 158 25.48 6.44 13.74
N ASN A 159 26.82 6.43 13.88
CA ASN A 159 27.71 7.21 13.03
C ASN A 159 27.40 6.94 11.57
N GLU A 160 27.75 7.86 10.68
CA GLU A 160 27.59 7.72 9.21
C GLU A 160 28.14 6.40 8.64
N ASN A 161 28.96 5.67 9.43
CA ASN A 161 29.47 4.35 9.11
C ASN A 161 28.59 3.18 9.60
N ASP A 162 27.58 3.44 10.44
CA ASP A 162 26.67 2.41 10.97
C ASP A 162 25.39 2.23 10.14
N LEU A 163 25.31 2.84 8.97
CA LEU A 163 24.30 2.56 7.94
C LEU A 163 24.34 1.12 7.40
N LYS A 164 25.28 0.34 7.86
CA LYS A 164 25.20 -1.12 7.80
C LYS A 164 24.33 -1.64 8.95
N ILE A 165 23.06 -1.28 8.98
CA ILE A 165 22.08 -2.05 9.73
C ILE A 165 22.07 -3.41 9.09
N GLY A 166 22.78 -4.31 9.78
CA GLY A 166 23.00 -5.62 9.28
C GLY A 166 21.71 -6.29 8.85
N GLY A 167 21.69 -6.71 7.63
CA GLY A 167 20.86 -7.80 7.17
C GLY A 167 19.41 -7.53 6.85
N ILE A 168 18.84 -6.40 7.17
CA ILE A 168 17.63 -5.97 6.48
C ILE A 168 18.17 -5.14 5.33
N GLY A 169 18.48 -5.84 4.29
CA GLY A 169 19.23 -5.29 3.19
C GLY A 169 18.58 -4.03 2.67
N ASP A 170 19.41 -3.18 2.12
CA ASP A 170 19.05 -2.00 1.32
C ASP A 170 18.06 -2.29 0.17
N THR A 171 17.48 -3.46 0.15
CA THR A 171 16.49 -3.93 -0.80
C THR A 171 15.21 -4.21 0.00
N GLY A 172 14.45 -3.19 0.29
CA GLY A 172 13.19 -3.28 1.03
C GLY A 172 12.31 -4.45 0.59
N ALA A 173 12.45 -5.57 1.29
CA ALA A 173 11.88 -6.83 0.83
C ALA A 173 10.52 -7.15 1.44
N GLY A 174 10.07 -6.40 2.38
CA GLY A 174 8.78 -6.64 3.02
C GLY A 174 8.82 -6.30 4.51
N ILE A 175 7.66 -6.02 5.06
CA ILE A 175 7.45 -5.77 6.47
C ILE A 175 6.45 -6.80 6.96
N ALA A 176 6.69 -7.36 8.13
CA ALA A 176 5.75 -8.20 8.83
C ALA A 176 5.68 -7.77 10.30
N TRP A 177 4.50 -7.81 10.85
CA TRP A 177 4.26 -7.60 12.27
C TRP A 177 4.34 -8.92 12.99
N ALA A 178 4.81 -8.90 14.22
CA ALA A 178 4.78 -10.04 15.13
C ALA A 178 4.46 -9.54 16.54
N ASP A 179 3.65 -10.31 17.25
CA ASP A 179 3.35 -10.12 18.68
C ASP A 179 4.56 -10.53 19.54
#